data_6b02703ec4e5022b9dd6c2eef0a14c61
#
_entry.id   6b02703ec4e5022b9dd6c2eef0a14c61
#
_cell.length_a   1.000
_cell.length_b   1.000
_cell.length_c   1.000
_cell.angle_alpha   90.00
_cell.angle_beta   90.00
_cell.angle_gamma   90.00
#
_symmetry.space_group_name_H-M   'P 1'
#
loop_
_entity.id
_entity.type
_entity.pdbx_description
1 polymer ?
#
loop_
_entity_poly.entity_id
_entity_poly.type
_entity_poly.pdbx_seq_one_letter_code
_entity_poly.pdbx_strand_id
1 'polypeptide(L)'
;MSKIIRLTETVLRDGQQSQIATRMSTEDMLPILETLDQAGFHALEVWGGATFDSCIRFLNEDPWERLRQIRAAVKDTKLQMLLRGQNLLGYRNYADDVVRLFVEKSVQNGIDIIRVFDALNDVRNMKTSIEATKLAGGHCQTAISYTTSPVHTVDYYVDLVGRMAEFGADSICIKDMAGVLTPQTGYELVSRIKEKTDLPLEVHTHATSGISEMTYLKVAEAGADIIDTCLSSFSGGTSQPATESMALALKDLGFETGVDMKKVEEATENDDRSEEHTSEL
;
A
#
# COMPACT_ATOMS: atom_id res chain seq x y z
N MET A 1 -22.44 -8.04 15.69
CA MET A 1 -21.91 -8.02 14.32
C MET A 1 -20.41 -8.14 14.46
N SER A 2 -19.77 -9.04 13.70
CA SER A 2 -18.32 -9.12 13.65
C SER A 2 -17.76 -7.80 13.12
N LYS A 3 -16.62 -7.37 13.66
CA LYS A 3 -15.90 -6.20 13.14
C LYS A 3 -15.14 -6.63 11.89
N ILE A 4 -15.23 -5.84 10.84
CA ILE A 4 -14.52 -6.12 9.58
C ILE A 4 -13.27 -5.24 9.52
N ILE A 5 -12.12 -5.84 9.20
CA ILE A 5 -10.90 -5.14 8.81
C ILE A 5 -10.37 -5.81 7.54
N ARG A 6 -10.12 -5.04 6.50
CA ARG A 6 -9.67 -5.57 5.21
C ARG A 6 -8.16 -5.57 5.12
N LEU A 7 -7.62 -6.43 4.26
CA LEU A 7 -6.18 -6.53 4.02
C LEU A 7 -5.85 -6.05 2.61
N THR A 8 -4.81 -5.23 2.46
CA THR A 8 -4.15 -4.93 1.19
C THR A 8 -2.87 -5.76 1.12
N GLU A 9 -2.69 -6.53 0.06
CA GLU A 9 -1.49 -7.34 -0.14
C GLU A 9 -0.40 -6.54 -0.88
N THR A 10 0.82 -6.56 -0.35
CA THR A 10 1.93 -5.73 -0.83
C THR A 10 3.07 -6.49 -1.49
N VAL A 11 3.02 -7.83 -1.55
CA VAL A 11 4.11 -8.68 -2.06
C VAL A 11 4.58 -8.26 -3.46
N LEU A 12 3.65 -7.88 -4.34
CA LEU A 12 3.94 -7.51 -5.74
C LEU A 12 4.61 -6.13 -5.89
N ARG A 13 4.67 -5.31 -4.84
CA ARG A 13 5.32 -4.00 -4.87
C ARG A 13 6.21 -3.76 -3.66
N ASP A 14 5.66 -3.41 -2.47
CA ASP A 14 6.46 -2.97 -1.32
C ASP A 14 7.19 -4.14 -0.66
N GLY A 15 6.58 -5.32 -0.59
CA GLY A 15 7.21 -6.53 -0.07
C GLY A 15 8.49 -6.87 -0.82
N GLN A 16 8.40 -7.16 -2.11
CA GLN A 16 9.58 -7.48 -2.92
C GLN A 16 10.54 -6.30 -3.10
N GLN A 17 10.04 -5.05 -3.05
CA GLN A 17 10.92 -3.88 -3.03
C GLN A 17 11.78 -3.87 -1.77
N SER A 18 11.21 -4.23 -0.63
CA SER A 18 11.87 -4.19 0.67
C SER A 18 12.84 -5.35 0.89
N GLN A 19 12.54 -6.53 0.36
CA GLN A 19 13.34 -7.76 0.58
C GLN A 19 14.37 -8.01 -0.52
N ILE A 20 14.01 -7.78 -1.80
CA ILE A 20 14.88 -8.08 -2.95
C ILE A 20 15.12 -6.87 -3.86
N ALA A 21 15.04 -5.66 -3.30
CA ALA A 21 15.36 -4.40 -3.99
C ALA A 21 14.61 -4.20 -5.32
N THR A 22 13.35 -4.58 -5.40
CA THR A 22 12.48 -4.46 -6.58
C THR A 22 12.98 -5.32 -7.77
N ARG A 23 13.49 -6.52 -7.50
CA ARG A 23 14.06 -7.41 -8.53
C ARG A 23 13.15 -8.55 -8.98
N MET A 24 11.96 -8.68 -8.43
CA MET A 24 10.97 -9.65 -8.92
C MET A 24 10.54 -9.29 -10.34
N SER A 25 10.71 -10.21 -11.27
CA SER A 25 10.32 -10.02 -12.67
C SER A 25 8.80 -10.14 -12.86
N THR A 26 8.30 -9.68 -14.00
CA THR A 26 6.88 -9.90 -14.32
C THR A 26 6.57 -11.40 -14.45
N GLU A 27 7.50 -12.17 -15.00
CA GLU A 27 7.37 -13.63 -15.16
C GLU A 27 7.22 -14.34 -13.80
N ASP A 28 7.95 -13.88 -12.76
CA ASP A 28 7.85 -14.42 -11.40
C ASP A 28 6.52 -14.08 -10.74
N MET A 29 5.91 -12.94 -11.07
CA MET A 29 4.63 -12.50 -10.50
C MET A 29 3.42 -13.26 -11.08
N LEU A 30 3.44 -13.54 -12.40
CA LEU A 30 2.27 -14.08 -13.11
C LEU A 30 1.67 -15.34 -12.48
N PRO A 31 2.46 -16.32 -11.98
CA PRO A 31 1.92 -17.56 -11.43
C PRO A 31 0.99 -17.39 -10.22
N ILE A 32 1.20 -16.35 -9.41
CA ILE A 32 0.43 -16.13 -8.16
C ILE A 32 -0.76 -15.19 -8.34
N LEU A 33 -0.86 -14.47 -9.48
CA LEU A 33 -1.84 -13.39 -9.65
C LEU A 33 -3.30 -13.87 -9.59
N GLU A 34 -3.62 -14.98 -10.23
CA GLU A 34 -4.98 -15.53 -10.22
C GLU A 34 -5.38 -15.98 -8.82
N THR A 35 -4.47 -16.60 -8.09
CA THR A 35 -4.68 -17.04 -6.70
C THR A 35 -4.90 -15.85 -5.78
N LEU A 36 -4.10 -14.79 -5.91
CA LEU A 36 -4.26 -13.54 -5.16
C LEU A 36 -5.58 -12.82 -5.50
N ASP A 37 -6.00 -12.82 -6.77
CA ASP A 37 -7.28 -12.24 -7.20
C ASP A 37 -8.48 -12.92 -6.53
N GLN A 38 -8.38 -14.23 -6.31
CA GLN A 38 -9.42 -15.04 -5.68
C GLN A 38 -9.35 -15.07 -4.15
N ALA A 39 -8.27 -14.55 -3.55
CA ALA A 39 -8.04 -14.62 -2.12
C ALA A 39 -8.91 -13.65 -1.28
N GLY A 40 -9.55 -12.65 -1.90
CA GLY A 40 -10.47 -11.74 -1.22
C GLY A 40 -9.82 -10.53 -0.58
N PHE A 41 -8.63 -10.14 -1.02
CA PHE A 41 -7.96 -8.91 -0.61
C PHE A 41 -8.76 -7.65 -0.99
N HIS A 42 -8.61 -6.58 -0.22
CA HIS A 42 -9.15 -5.26 -0.55
C HIS A 42 -8.52 -4.70 -1.81
N ALA A 43 -7.21 -4.81 -1.91
CA ALA A 43 -6.42 -4.41 -3.05
C ALA A 43 -5.11 -5.21 -3.11
N LEU A 44 -4.50 -5.26 -4.29
CA LEU A 44 -3.11 -5.68 -4.50
C LEU A 44 -2.28 -4.45 -4.82
N GLU A 45 -1.27 -4.14 -4.04
CA GLU A 45 -0.32 -3.08 -4.36
C GLU A 45 0.72 -3.61 -5.34
N VAL A 46 0.69 -3.14 -6.59
CA VAL A 46 1.39 -3.78 -7.71
C VAL A 46 2.42 -2.88 -8.39
N TRP A 47 2.34 -1.56 -8.18
CA TRP A 47 3.07 -0.61 -9.00
C TRP A 47 3.45 0.67 -8.25
N GLY A 48 4.46 1.37 -8.77
CA GLY A 48 4.96 2.61 -8.20
C GLY A 48 6.24 3.08 -8.87
N GLY A 49 6.82 4.18 -8.38
CA GLY A 49 8.00 4.80 -8.97
C GLY A 49 9.23 3.89 -9.00
N ALA A 50 9.51 3.19 -7.91
CA ALA A 50 10.64 2.26 -7.83
C ALA A 50 10.45 1.05 -8.75
N THR A 51 9.22 0.54 -8.88
CA THR A 51 8.90 -0.54 -9.82
C THR A 51 9.15 -0.11 -11.26
N PHE A 52 8.65 1.08 -11.64
CA PHE A 52 8.85 1.65 -12.97
C PHE A 52 10.35 1.78 -13.31
N ASP A 53 11.12 2.35 -12.40
CA ASP A 53 12.56 2.56 -12.56
C ASP A 53 13.33 1.23 -12.64
N SER A 54 12.97 0.25 -11.80
CA SER A 54 13.60 -1.07 -11.77
C SER A 54 13.34 -1.89 -13.03
N CYS A 55 12.13 -1.85 -13.57
CA CYS A 55 11.80 -2.49 -14.84
C CYS A 55 12.76 -2.06 -15.94
N ILE A 56 12.99 -0.75 -16.07
CA ILE A 56 13.85 -0.18 -17.12
C ILE A 56 15.33 -0.45 -16.85
N ARG A 57 15.79 -0.24 -15.61
CA ARG A 57 17.23 -0.24 -15.30
C ARG A 57 17.82 -1.61 -15.09
N PHE A 58 17.05 -2.56 -14.57
CA PHE A 58 17.58 -3.80 -14.05
C PHE A 58 16.91 -5.05 -14.65
N LEU A 59 15.62 -4.96 -14.98
CA LEU A 59 14.87 -6.12 -15.45
C LEU A 59 14.69 -6.17 -16.97
N ASN A 60 15.07 -5.10 -17.68
CA ASN A 60 14.86 -4.97 -19.12
C ASN A 60 13.40 -5.20 -19.54
N GLU A 61 12.47 -4.71 -18.72
CA GLU A 61 11.03 -4.82 -18.93
C GLU A 61 10.41 -3.46 -19.25
N ASP A 62 9.33 -3.46 -20.05
CA ASP A 62 8.44 -2.29 -20.18
C ASP A 62 7.52 -2.21 -18.95
N PRO A 63 7.64 -1.15 -18.10
CA PRO A 63 6.83 -1.04 -16.90
C PRO A 63 5.33 -0.94 -17.18
N TRP A 64 4.92 -0.36 -18.31
CA TRP A 64 3.52 -0.28 -18.72
C TRP A 64 2.98 -1.65 -19.16
N GLU A 65 3.82 -2.45 -19.84
CA GLU A 65 3.46 -3.81 -20.22
C GLU A 65 3.29 -4.70 -19.00
N ARG A 66 4.18 -4.59 -18.01
CA ARG A 66 4.01 -5.26 -16.70
C ARG A 66 2.63 -4.95 -16.10
N LEU A 67 2.26 -3.68 -16.02
CA LEU A 67 0.97 -3.28 -15.46
C LEU A 67 -0.21 -3.87 -16.24
N ARG A 68 -0.14 -3.87 -17.57
CA ARG A 68 -1.19 -4.46 -18.42
C ARG A 68 -1.31 -5.96 -18.23
N GLN A 69 -0.19 -6.68 -18.10
CA GLN A 69 -0.18 -8.13 -17.85
C GLN A 69 -0.78 -8.45 -16.47
N ILE A 70 -0.39 -7.72 -15.42
CA ILE A 70 -1.00 -7.86 -14.10
C ILE A 70 -2.51 -7.60 -14.18
N ARG A 71 -2.95 -6.50 -14.80
CA ARG A 71 -4.38 -6.21 -14.96
C ARG A 71 -5.11 -7.28 -15.78
N ALA A 72 -4.44 -7.87 -16.77
CA ALA A 72 -5.01 -8.95 -17.56
C ALA A 72 -5.24 -10.23 -16.75
N ALA A 73 -4.40 -10.52 -15.76
CA ALA A 73 -4.52 -11.69 -14.90
C ALA A 73 -5.48 -11.45 -13.71
N VAL A 74 -5.44 -10.27 -13.09
CA VAL A 74 -6.29 -9.88 -11.95
C VAL A 74 -7.58 -9.24 -12.48
N LYS A 75 -8.75 -9.75 -12.12
CA LYS A 75 -10.05 -9.31 -12.66
C LYS A 75 -10.93 -8.62 -11.64
N ASP A 76 -10.98 -9.16 -10.43
CA ASP A 76 -11.95 -8.77 -9.41
C ASP A 76 -11.34 -7.88 -8.33
N THR A 77 -10.07 -8.10 -7.99
CA THR A 77 -9.36 -7.33 -6.98
C THR A 77 -8.84 -6.01 -7.54
N LYS A 78 -8.93 -4.96 -6.74
CA LYS A 78 -8.41 -3.63 -7.10
C LYS A 78 -6.89 -3.63 -7.18
N LEU A 79 -6.34 -2.94 -8.17
CA LEU A 79 -4.91 -2.69 -8.28
C LEU A 79 -4.56 -1.33 -7.70
N GLN A 80 -3.60 -1.31 -6.79
CA GLN A 80 -3.11 -0.12 -6.12
C GLN A 80 -1.69 0.23 -6.55
N MET A 81 -1.40 1.52 -6.64
CA MET A 81 -0.05 2.03 -6.83
C MET A 81 0.31 3.10 -5.81
N LEU A 82 1.60 3.23 -5.54
CA LEU A 82 2.17 4.33 -4.77
C LEU A 82 2.68 5.45 -5.70
N LEU A 83 2.30 6.70 -5.43
CA LEU A 83 2.69 7.87 -6.21
C LEU A 83 3.27 8.99 -5.34
N ARG A 84 4.48 9.45 -5.65
CA ARG A 84 5.17 10.54 -4.94
C ARG A 84 4.66 11.93 -5.35
N GLY A 85 3.37 12.21 -5.29
CA GLY A 85 2.83 13.51 -5.65
C GLY A 85 3.43 14.07 -6.95
N GLN A 86 3.89 15.32 -6.92
CA GLN A 86 4.49 16.01 -8.06
C GLN A 86 5.81 15.40 -8.57
N ASN A 87 6.46 14.56 -7.75
CA ASN A 87 7.73 13.92 -8.10
C ASN A 87 7.56 12.65 -8.94
N LEU A 88 6.34 12.11 -9.05
CA LEU A 88 6.02 10.90 -9.80
C LEU A 88 6.99 9.74 -9.49
N LEU A 89 7.89 9.45 -10.41
CA LEU A 89 8.89 8.38 -10.36
C LEU A 89 10.24 8.85 -9.80
N GLY A 90 10.47 10.18 -9.79
CA GLY A 90 11.80 10.76 -9.59
C GLY A 90 11.98 11.47 -8.26
N TYR A 91 13.02 12.29 -8.24
CA TYR A 91 13.45 13.11 -7.09
C TYR A 91 13.33 14.62 -7.36
N ARG A 92 12.69 14.98 -8.48
CA ARG A 92 12.41 16.37 -8.89
C ARG A 92 10.94 16.48 -9.24
N ASN A 93 10.38 17.67 -9.07
CA ASN A 93 9.00 17.93 -9.48
C ASN A 93 8.91 17.93 -11.01
N TYR A 94 7.89 17.25 -11.50
CA TYR A 94 7.48 17.32 -12.90
C TYR A 94 6.47 18.44 -13.09
N ALA A 95 6.32 18.92 -14.33
CA ALA A 95 5.28 19.88 -14.67
C ALA A 95 3.87 19.26 -14.53
N ASP A 96 2.87 20.08 -14.24
CA ASP A 96 1.50 19.63 -13.96
C ASP A 96 0.89 18.79 -15.08
N ASP A 97 1.15 19.15 -16.33
CA ASP A 97 0.67 18.43 -17.51
C ASP A 97 1.26 16.99 -17.58
N VAL A 98 2.54 16.84 -17.23
CA VAL A 98 3.19 15.53 -17.14
C VAL A 98 2.57 14.69 -16.01
N VAL A 99 2.32 15.30 -14.84
CA VAL A 99 1.67 14.62 -13.71
C VAL A 99 0.27 14.15 -14.10
N ARG A 100 -0.53 15.03 -14.75
CA ARG A 100 -1.88 14.67 -15.20
C ARG A 100 -1.86 13.54 -16.22
N LEU A 101 -0.96 13.60 -17.20
CA LEU A 101 -0.83 12.55 -18.21
C LEU A 101 -0.39 11.21 -17.60
N PHE A 102 0.57 11.24 -16.66
CA PHE A 102 1.05 10.02 -16.00
C PHE A 102 -0.06 9.34 -15.20
N VAL A 103 -0.82 10.11 -14.42
CA VAL A 103 -1.96 9.61 -13.64
C VAL A 103 -3.06 9.05 -14.55
N GLU A 104 -3.42 9.79 -15.60
CA GLU A 104 -4.40 9.34 -16.61
C GLU A 104 -3.97 8.00 -17.22
N LYS A 105 -2.71 7.88 -17.63
CA LYS A 105 -2.17 6.63 -18.21
C LYS A 105 -2.13 5.50 -17.19
N SER A 106 -1.86 5.78 -15.92
CA SER A 106 -1.88 4.75 -14.86
C SER A 106 -3.28 4.15 -14.71
N VAL A 107 -4.31 5.00 -14.64
CA VAL A 107 -5.71 4.54 -14.54
C VAL A 107 -6.13 3.82 -15.83
N GLN A 108 -5.80 4.35 -17.02
CA GLN A 108 -6.12 3.72 -18.31
C GLN A 108 -5.47 2.33 -18.48
N ASN A 109 -4.32 2.09 -17.86
CA ASN A 109 -3.63 0.80 -17.88
C ASN A 109 -4.02 -0.13 -16.71
N GLY A 110 -5.00 0.25 -15.89
CA GLY A 110 -5.66 -0.66 -14.96
C GLY A 110 -5.44 -0.40 -13.48
N ILE A 111 -4.84 0.73 -13.08
CA ILE A 111 -4.78 1.13 -11.67
C ILE A 111 -6.14 1.65 -11.21
N ASP A 112 -6.64 1.09 -10.12
CA ASP A 112 -7.90 1.48 -9.48
C ASP A 112 -7.67 2.48 -8.36
N ILE A 113 -6.63 2.27 -7.54
CA ILE A 113 -6.31 3.09 -6.36
C ILE A 113 -4.93 3.73 -6.54
N ILE A 114 -4.87 5.05 -6.45
CA ILE A 114 -3.60 5.79 -6.41
C ILE A 114 -3.38 6.32 -5.01
N ARG A 115 -2.39 5.73 -4.31
CA ARG A 115 -1.91 6.20 -3.01
C ARG A 115 -0.92 7.33 -3.21
N VAL A 116 -1.39 8.57 -3.07
CA VAL A 116 -0.58 9.78 -3.22
C VAL A 116 0.06 10.16 -1.89
N PHE A 117 1.37 10.36 -1.88
CA PHE A 117 2.09 10.84 -0.70
C PHE A 117 3.14 11.90 -1.04
N ASP A 118 3.54 12.63 -0.03
CA ASP A 118 4.74 13.46 -0.02
C ASP A 118 5.57 13.12 1.22
N ALA A 119 6.89 12.91 1.06
CA ALA A 119 7.76 12.47 2.15
C ALA A 119 7.86 13.49 3.30
N LEU A 120 7.59 14.76 3.02
CA LEU A 120 7.58 15.86 3.99
C LEU A 120 6.17 16.31 4.39
N ASN A 121 5.14 15.60 3.93
CA ASN A 121 3.74 15.93 4.15
C ASN A 121 3.32 17.31 3.59
N ASP A 122 3.98 17.77 2.52
CA ASP A 122 3.58 19.00 1.85
C ASP A 122 2.39 18.73 0.91
N VAL A 123 1.19 19.07 1.37
CA VAL A 123 -0.05 18.85 0.60
C VAL A 123 -0.07 19.60 -0.74
N ARG A 124 0.73 20.68 -0.88
CA ARG A 124 0.85 21.40 -2.15
C ARG A 124 1.49 20.54 -3.24
N ASN A 125 2.42 19.66 -2.83
CA ASN A 125 3.09 18.71 -3.71
C ASN A 125 2.17 17.53 -4.12
N MET A 126 1.05 17.35 -3.46
CA MET A 126 0.09 16.27 -3.72
C MET A 126 -1.10 16.73 -4.58
N LYS A 127 -1.40 18.03 -4.60
CA LYS A 127 -2.63 18.61 -5.16
C LYS A 127 -2.89 18.19 -6.61
N THR A 128 -1.94 18.37 -7.51
CA THR A 128 -2.12 18.03 -8.94
C THR A 128 -2.39 16.55 -9.14
N SER A 129 -1.71 15.67 -8.37
CA SER A 129 -1.92 14.22 -8.43
C SER A 129 -3.30 13.81 -7.92
N ILE A 130 -3.79 14.44 -6.84
CA ILE A 130 -5.13 14.21 -6.30
C ILE A 130 -6.19 14.60 -7.33
N GLU A 131 -6.12 15.82 -7.86
CA GLU A 131 -7.03 16.32 -8.89
C GLU A 131 -7.01 15.42 -10.15
N ALA A 132 -5.83 15.05 -10.61
CA ALA A 132 -5.67 14.19 -11.80
C ALA A 132 -6.28 12.80 -11.58
N THR A 133 -6.10 12.20 -10.40
CA THR A 133 -6.68 10.89 -10.06
C THR A 133 -8.21 10.94 -10.10
N LYS A 134 -8.80 11.98 -9.52
CA LYS A 134 -10.25 12.19 -9.54
C LYS A 134 -10.79 12.38 -10.96
N LEU A 135 -10.10 13.20 -11.77
CA LEU A 135 -10.48 13.44 -13.17
C LEU A 135 -10.37 12.19 -14.04
N ALA A 136 -9.38 11.33 -13.77
CA ALA A 136 -9.21 10.06 -14.46
C ALA A 136 -10.21 8.97 -14.02
N GLY A 137 -11.02 9.21 -12.97
CA GLY A 137 -11.98 8.27 -12.41
C GLY A 137 -11.36 7.22 -11.48
N GLY A 138 -10.11 7.40 -11.06
CA GLY A 138 -9.46 6.55 -10.07
C GLY A 138 -9.85 6.91 -8.63
N HIS A 139 -9.68 5.95 -7.71
CA HIS A 139 -9.80 6.18 -6.28
C HIS A 139 -8.53 6.84 -5.75
N CYS A 140 -8.68 8.03 -5.17
CA CYS A 140 -7.56 8.79 -4.61
C CYS A 140 -7.42 8.50 -3.11
N GLN A 141 -6.40 7.74 -2.75
CA GLN A 141 -5.99 7.59 -1.36
C GLN A 141 -4.83 8.55 -1.07
N THR A 142 -4.96 9.40 -0.06
CA THR A 142 -3.86 10.26 0.39
C THR A 142 -3.17 9.66 1.60
N ALA A 143 -1.84 9.69 1.61
CA ALA A 143 -1.08 9.12 2.70
C ALA A 143 -0.31 10.20 3.49
N ILE A 144 -0.39 10.12 4.80
CA ILE A 144 0.49 10.85 5.70
C ILE A 144 1.77 10.05 5.90
N SER A 145 2.93 10.66 5.68
CA SER A 145 4.22 10.08 5.99
C SER A 145 4.46 10.22 7.49
N TYR A 146 4.31 9.11 8.22
CA TYR A 146 4.45 9.12 9.68
C TYR A 146 5.92 9.14 10.09
N THR A 147 6.24 9.97 11.05
CA THR A 147 7.55 10.04 11.73
C THR A 147 7.39 10.59 13.13
N THR A 148 8.45 10.56 13.91
CA THR A 148 8.48 11.08 15.28
C THR A 148 9.44 12.26 15.38
N SER A 149 8.95 13.37 15.92
CA SER A 149 9.76 14.55 16.30
C SER A 149 8.91 15.47 17.19
N PRO A 150 9.51 16.51 17.80
CA PRO A 150 8.74 17.46 18.62
C PRO A 150 7.58 18.18 17.91
N VAL A 151 7.60 18.24 16.57
CA VAL A 151 6.52 18.87 15.77
C VAL A 151 5.53 17.88 15.19
N HIS A 152 5.90 16.60 15.07
CA HIS A 152 5.04 15.57 14.52
C HIS A 152 4.18 14.91 15.61
N THR A 153 3.22 15.68 16.12
CA THR A 153 2.27 15.25 17.16
C THR A 153 1.03 14.60 16.55
N VAL A 154 0.22 13.93 17.37
CA VAL A 154 -1.09 13.40 16.94
C VAL A 154 -1.97 14.53 16.40
N ASP A 155 -2.01 15.69 17.05
CA ASP A 155 -2.75 16.87 16.57
C ASP A 155 -2.31 17.32 15.18
N TYR A 156 -1.00 17.37 14.94
CA TYR A 156 -0.44 17.70 13.62
C TYR A 156 -0.98 16.76 12.53
N TYR A 157 -0.99 15.45 12.78
CA TYR A 157 -1.46 14.47 11.79
C TYR A 157 -2.98 14.54 11.59
N VAL A 158 -3.76 14.76 12.63
CA VAL A 158 -5.22 14.93 12.53
C VAL A 158 -5.58 16.17 11.69
N ASP A 159 -4.87 17.27 11.89
CA ASP A 159 -5.05 18.48 11.07
C ASP A 159 -4.62 18.27 9.61
N LEU A 160 -3.54 17.53 9.40
CA LEU A 160 -3.06 17.18 8.06
C LEU A 160 -4.10 16.33 7.29
N VAL A 161 -4.70 15.33 7.96
CA VAL A 161 -5.80 14.52 7.38
C VAL A 161 -6.99 15.39 7.01
N GLY A 162 -7.37 16.37 7.85
CA GLY A 162 -8.42 17.32 7.53
C GLY A 162 -8.18 18.06 6.21
N ARG A 163 -6.95 18.56 6.01
CA ARG A 163 -6.56 19.24 4.77
C ARG A 163 -6.55 18.29 3.56
N MET A 164 -6.13 17.04 3.73
CA MET A 164 -6.16 16.04 2.66
C MET A 164 -7.60 15.70 2.24
N ALA A 165 -8.51 15.59 3.20
CA ALA A 165 -9.93 15.38 2.93
C ALA A 165 -10.55 16.57 2.15
N GLU A 166 -10.17 17.81 2.48
CA GLU A 166 -10.59 19.01 1.75
C GLU A 166 -10.12 19.03 0.28
N PHE A 167 -8.98 18.41 -0.04
CA PHE A 167 -8.52 18.23 -1.43
C PHE A 167 -9.26 17.13 -2.20
N GLY A 168 -10.18 16.43 -1.56
CA GLY A 168 -11.04 15.42 -2.21
C GLY A 168 -10.49 14.01 -2.19
N ALA A 169 -9.70 13.66 -1.18
CA ALA A 169 -9.31 12.25 -0.94
C ALA A 169 -10.55 11.37 -0.76
N ASP A 170 -10.52 10.16 -1.31
CA ASP A 170 -11.55 9.13 -1.13
C ASP A 170 -11.26 8.23 0.08
N SER A 171 -9.99 8.12 0.47
CA SER A 171 -9.53 7.42 1.68
C SER A 171 -8.19 7.99 2.16
N ILE A 172 -7.83 7.67 3.40
CA ILE A 172 -6.60 8.13 4.05
C ILE A 172 -5.73 6.91 4.37
N CYS A 173 -4.40 7.07 4.26
CA CYS A 173 -3.43 6.08 4.72
C CYS A 173 -2.49 6.71 5.76
N ILE A 174 -2.29 6.05 6.89
CA ILE A 174 -1.15 6.30 7.77
C ILE A 174 0.01 5.46 7.27
N LYS A 175 1.04 6.09 6.72
CA LYS A 175 2.20 5.39 6.14
C LYS A 175 3.42 5.54 7.02
N ASP A 176 3.70 4.50 7.80
CA ASP A 176 4.88 4.38 8.67
C ASP A 176 5.99 3.56 7.99
N MET A 177 6.76 4.22 7.14
CA MET A 177 7.87 3.60 6.40
C MET A 177 9.05 3.20 7.28
N ALA A 178 9.16 3.77 8.47
CA ALA A 178 10.27 3.51 9.39
C ALA A 178 9.94 2.42 10.44
N GLY A 179 8.66 2.02 10.56
CA GLY A 179 8.21 1.08 11.56
C GLY A 179 8.30 1.62 12.98
N VAL A 180 8.04 2.91 13.19
CA VAL A 180 8.18 3.60 14.49
C VAL A 180 6.84 3.98 15.14
N LEU A 181 5.74 3.68 14.49
CA LEU A 181 4.39 3.88 15.03
C LEU A 181 4.16 2.88 16.17
N THR A 182 4.16 3.37 17.40
CA THR A 182 3.93 2.50 18.57
C THR A 182 2.45 2.10 18.69
N PRO A 183 2.12 0.95 19.31
CA PRO A 183 0.73 0.50 19.44
C PRO A 183 -0.20 1.53 20.10
N GLN A 184 0.25 2.20 21.16
CA GLN A 184 -0.55 3.19 21.87
C GLN A 184 -0.74 4.47 21.04
N THR A 185 0.31 4.96 20.38
CA THR A 185 0.21 6.14 19.51
C THR A 185 -0.64 5.82 18.28
N GLY A 186 -0.53 4.62 17.71
CA GLY A 186 -1.37 4.16 16.62
C GLY A 186 -2.86 4.14 16.99
N TYR A 187 -3.18 3.58 18.17
CA TYR A 187 -4.54 3.59 18.71
C TYR A 187 -5.10 5.02 18.84
N GLU A 188 -4.34 5.92 19.47
CA GLU A 188 -4.76 7.31 19.66
C GLU A 188 -4.95 8.04 18.33
N LEU A 189 -3.98 7.91 17.42
CA LEU A 189 -4.02 8.58 16.12
C LEU A 189 -5.21 8.12 15.28
N VAL A 190 -5.43 6.80 15.18
CA VAL A 190 -6.58 6.23 14.44
C VAL A 190 -7.89 6.68 15.06
N SER A 191 -8.05 6.58 16.39
CA SER A 191 -9.27 7.01 17.07
C SER A 191 -9.60 8.47 16.77
N ARG A 192 -8.62 9.36 16.86
CA ARG A 192 -8.82 10.79 16.62
C ARG A 192 -9.07 11.13 15.14
N ILE A 193 -8.45 10.40 14.21
CA ILE A 193 -8.75 10.55 12.78
C ILE A 193 -10.20 10.12 12.50
N LYS A 194 -10.65 9.01 13.08
CA LYS A 194 -12.02 8.52 12.91
C LYS A 194 -13.08 9.45 13.54
N GLU A 195 -12.71 10.23 14.56
CA GLU A 195 -13.56 11.30 15.09
C GLU A 195 -13.64 12.51 14.14
N LYS A 196 -12.60 12.72 13.31
CA LYS A 196 -12.48 13.88 12.42
C LYS A 196 -13.13 13.66 11.05
N THR A 197 -13.11 12.41 10.54
CA THR A 197 -13.59 12.09 9.20
C THR A 197 -14.18 10.68 9.13
N ASP A 198 -15.20 10.50 8.28
CA ASP A 198 -15.79 9.20 7.95
C ASP A 198 -15.08 8.48 6.80
N LEU A 199 -14.00 9.08 6.24
CA LEU A 199 -13.24 8.45 5.16
C LEU A 199 -12.64 7.12 5.63
N PRO A 200 -12.60 6.11 4.76
CA PRO A 200 -11.89 4.87 5.05
C PRO A 200 -10.43 5.16 5.42
N LEU A 201 -9.96 4.51 6.49
CA LEU A 201 -8.62 4.69 7.03
C LEU A 201 -7.82 3.39 6.92
N GLU A 202 -6.73 3.46 6.20
CA GLU A 202 -5.76 2.39 6.02
C GLU A 202 -4.49 2.66 6.83
N VAL A 203 -3.88 1.62 7.39
CA VAL A 203 -2.62 1.73 8.12
C VAL A 203 -1.57 0.83 7.48
N HIS A 204 -0.45 1.44 7.13
CA HIS A 204 0.72 0.80 6.56
C HIS A 204 1.90 1.00 7.51
N THR A 205 2.54 -0.07 7.95
CA THR A 205 3.78 0.01 8.73
C THR A 205 4.75 -1.08 8.34
N HIS A 206 6.05 -0.75 8.36
CA HIS A 206 7.12 -1.72 8.16
C HIS A 206 7.47 -2.40 9.50
N ALA A 207 7.89 -3.67 9.44
CA ALA A 207 8.20 -4.47 10.62
C ALA A 207 9.62 -4.24 11.19
N THR A 208 10.30 -3.18 10.75
CA THR A 208 11.72 -2.89 11.04
C THR A 208 12.04 -2.83 12.54
N SER A 209 11.13 -2.30 13.36
CA SER A 209 11.30 -2.23 14.82
C SER A 209 10.80 -3.47 15.58
N GLY A 210 10.09 -4.38 14.90
CA GLY A 210 9.48 -5.56 15.51
C GLY A 210 8.23 -5.28 16.36
N ILE A 211 7.58 -4.11 16.19
CA ILE A 211 6.34 -3.75 16.92
C ILE A 211 5.12 -3.61 16.01
N SER A 212 5.28 -3.76 14.72
CA SER A 212 4.25 -3.50 13.70
C SER A 212 2.99 -4.36 13.89
N GLU A 213 3.15 -5.64 14.21
CA GLU A 213 2.03 -6.57 14.45
C GLU A 213 1.19 -6.11 15.65
N MET A 214 1.84 -5.72 16.74
CA MET A 214 1.16 -5.18 17.92
C MET A 214 0.48 -3.84 17.60
N THR A 215 1.10 -3.01 16.76
CA THR A 215 0.51 -1.75 16.29
C THR A 215 -0.74 -2.04 15.47
N TYR A 216 -0.70 -2.99 14.54
CA TYR A 216 -1.87 -3.36 13.71
C TYR A 216 -3.04 -3.86 14.55
N LEU A 217 -2.82 -4.67 15.58
CA LEU A 217 -3.90 -5.08 16.47
C LEU A 217 -4.53 -3.88 17.18
N LYS A 218 -3.73 -2.92 17.62
CA LYS A 218 -4.22 -1.72 18.30
C LYS A 218 -4.94 -0.74 17.36
N VAL A 219 -4.47 -0.56 16.15
CA VAL A 219 -5.19 0.30 15.19
C VAL A 219 -6.49 -0.34 14.70
N ALA A 220 -6.57 -1.67 14.61
CA ALA A 220 -7.80 -2.39 14.34
C ALA A 220 -8.84 -2.17 15.46
N GLU A 221 -8.42 -2.28 16.72
CA GLU A 221 -9.27 -1.98 17.89
C GLU A 221 -9.77 -0.52 17.88
N ALA A 222 -8.93 0.42 17.41
CA ALA A 222 -9.24 1.85 17.31
C ALA A 222 -10.19 2.21 16.16
N GLY A 223 -10.42 1.28 15.21
CA GLY A 223 -11.35 1.46 14.10
C GLY A 223 -10.70 1.73 12.74
N ALA A 224 -9.46 1.32 12.53
CA ALA A 224 -8.90 1.25 11.18
C ALA A 224 -9.74 0.32 10.30
N ASP A 225 -9.93 0.68 9.04
CA ASP A 225 -10.76 -0.09 8.10
C ASP A 225 -9.93 -1.09 7.30
N ILE A 226 -8.65 -0.77 7.05
CA ILE A 226 -7.75 -1.56 6.20
C ILE A 226 -6.34 -1.53 6.82
N ILE A 227 -5.60 -2.63 6.67
CA ILE A 227 -4.15 -2.68 6.95
C ILE A 227 -3.41 -3.31 5.79
N ASP A 228 -2.15 -2.87 5.58
CA ASP A 228 -1.25 -3.45 4.58
C ASP A 228 -0.51 -4.65 5.19
N THR A 229 -0.53 -5.77 4.49
CA THR A 229 0.19 -6.98 4.86
C THR A 229 1.00 -7.51 3.68
N CYS A 230 1.87 -8.47 3.91
CA CYS A 230 2.65 -9.12 2.88
C CYS A 230 2.62 -10.63 3.07
N LEU A 231 2.55 -11.42 1.99
CA LEU A 231 2.74 -12.88 2.07
C LEU A 231 3.98 -13.21 2.90
N SER A 232 3.94 -14.27 3.69
CA SER A 232 5.00 -14.59 4.65
C SER A 232 6.38 -14.79 4.02
N SER A 233 6.46 -15.22 2.75
CA SER A 233 7.69 -15.31 1.96
C SER A 233 8.47 -13.99 1.89
N PHE A 234 7.78 -12.84 1.76
CA PHE A 234 8.39 -11.51 1.66
C PHE A 234 8.03 -10.58 2.82
N SER A 235 7.52 -11.10 3.93
CA SER A 235 7.11 -10.32 5.09
C SER A 235 8.23 -10.06 6.09
N GLY A 236 7.93 -9.22 7.09
CA GLY A 236 8.83 -8.97 8.22
C GLY A 236 10.04 -8.09 7.89
N GLY A 237 10.90 -7.87 8.85
CA GLY A 237 12.09 -7.04 8.69
C GLY A 237 11.78 -5.67 8.09
N THR A 238 12.30 -5.39 6.92
CA THR A 238 12.06 -4.14 6.17
C THR A 238 10.74 -4.11 5.39
N SER A 239 9.99 -5.23 5.38
CA SER A 239 8.67 -5.34 4.75
C SER A 239 7.53 -5.18 5.78
N GLN A 240 6.31 -5.50 5.38
CA GLN A 240 5.12 -5.43 6.22
C GLN A 240 4.96 -6.71 7.06
N PRO A 241 4.08 -6.72 8.09
CA PRO A 241 3.67 -7.93 8.80
C PRO A 241 3.10 -8.99 7.87
N ALA A 242 3.33 -10.27 8.23
CA ALA A 242 2.84 -11.40 7.46
C ALA A 242 1.30 -11.44 7.42
N THR A 243 0.76 -11.62 6.22
CA THR A 243 -0.70 -11.75 5.97
C THR A 243 -1.30 -12.88 6.79
N GLU A 244 -0.65 -14.04 6.81
CA GLU A 244 -1.11 -15.24 7.50
C GLU A 244 -1.21 -15.03 9.02
N SER A 245 -0.16 -14.48 9.60
CA SER A 245 -0.09 -14.21 11.05
C SER A 245 -1.11 -13.15 11.46
N MET A 246 -1.24 -12.08 10.66
CA MET A 246 -2.18 -11.01 10.95
C MET A 246 -3.63 -11.45 10.82
N ALA A 247 -3.97 -12.23 9.78
CA ALA A 247 -5.32 -12.75 9.60
C ALA A 247 -5.74 -13.66 10.77
N LEU A 248 -4.82 -14.52 11.25
CA LEU A 248 -5.05 -15.39 12.41
C LEU A 248 -5.25 -14.57 13.69
N ALA A 249 -4.36 -13.61 13.98
CA ALA A 249 -4.43 -12.79 15.19
C ALA A 249 -5.67 -11.90 15.23
N LEU A 250 -6.06 -11.30 14.09
CA LEU A 250 -7.27 -10.51 13.98
C LEU A 250 -8.53 -11.36 14.18
N LYS A 251 -8.56 -12.58 13.64
CA LYS A 251 -9.67 -13.52 13.83
C LYS A 251 -9.83 -13.89 15.31
N ASP A 252 -8.73 -14.13 16.03
CA ASP A 252 -8.76 -14.42 17.48
C ASP A 252 -9.35 -13.26 18.29
N LEU A 253 -9.11 -12.01 17.84
CA LEU A 253 -9.72 -10.79 18.41
C LEU A 253 -11.17 -10.53 17.95
N GLY A 254 -11.77 -11.41 17.14
CA GLY A 254 -13.14 -11.31 16.67
C GLY A 254 -13.33 -10.41 15.44
N PHE A 255 -12.27 -10.14 14.70
CA PHE A 255 -12.35 -9.48 13.39
C PHE A 255 -12.50 -10.49 12.26
N GLU A 256 -13.18 -10.08 11.19
CA GLU A 256 -13.22 -10.78 9.92
C GLU A 256 -12.41 -9.98 8.89
N THR A 257 -11.47 -10.64 8.21
CA THR A 257 -10.65 -10.00 7.17
C THR A 257 -11.24 -10.14 5.77
N GLY A 258 -12.09 -11.14 5.57
CA GLY A 258 -12.66 -11.49 4.26
C GLY A 258 -11.69 -12.29 3.37
N VAL A 259 -10.48 -12.58 3.85
CA VAL A 259 -9.46 -13.28 3.07
C VAL A 259 -9.59 -14.80 3.22
N ASP A 260 -9.51 -15.53 2.10
CA ASP A 260 -9.45 -16.99 2.06
C ASP A 260 -8.01 -17.46 2.33
N MET A 261 -7.77 -17.96 3.54
CA MET A 261 -6.45 -18.41 3.99
C MET A 261 -5.87 -19.55 3.16
N LYS A 262 -6.71 -20.40 2.55
CA LYS A 262 -6.22 -21.48 1.68
C LYS A 262 -5.62 -20.91 0.39
N LYS A 263 -6.22 -19.86 -0.13
CA LYS A 263 -5.67 -19.14 -1.29
C LYS A 263 -4.39 -18.38 -0.95
N VAL A 264 -4.32 -17.81 0.25
CA VAL A 264 -3.08 -17.18 0.74
C VAL A 264 -1.94 -18.18 0.85
N GLU A 265 -2.17 -19.34 1.49
CA GLU A 265 -1.20 -20.42 1.59
C GLU A 265 -0.74 -20.93 0.22
N GLU A 266 -1.68 -21.15 -0.72
CA GLU A 266 -1.38 -21.55 -2.11
C GLU A 266 -0.52 -20.48 -2.84
N ALA A 267 -0.80 -19.20 -2.64
CA ALA A 267 -0.01 -18.11 -3.22
C ALA A 267 1.40 -18.06 -2.62
N THR A 268 1.54 -18.20 -1.30
CA THR A 268 2.82 -18.21 -0.61
C THR A 268 3.71 -19.37 -1.05
N GLU A 269 3.18 -20.59 -1.17
CA GLU A 269 3.94 -21.75 -1.65
C GLU A 269 4.44 -21.59 -3.08
N ASN A 270 3.70 -20.87 -3.93
CA ASN A 270 4.12 -20.58 -5.30
C ASN A 270 5.11 -19.41 -5.36
N ASP A 271 5.02 -18.46 -4.44
CA ASP A 271 5.91 -17.30 -4.33
C ASP A 271 7.30 -17.71 -3.80
N ASP A 272 7.38 -18.64 -2.84
CA ASP A 272 8.64 -19.21 -2.34
C ASP A 272 9.50 -19.82 -3.45
N ARG A 273 8.89 -20.39 -4.49
CA ARG A 273 9.61 -20.92 -5.66
C ARG A 273 10.25 -19.84 -6.51
N SER A 274 9.66 -18.65 -6.56
CA SER A 274 10.26 -17.50 -7.27
C SER A 274 11.43 -16.89 -6.50
N GLU A 275 11.43 -16.95 -5.17
CA GLU A 275 12.53 -16.50 -4.32
C GLU A 275 13.79 -17.37 -4.52
N GLU A 276 13.65 -18.70 -4.64
CA GLU A 276 14.76 -19.62 -4.93
C GLU A 276 15.45 -19.28 -6.26
N HIS A 277 14.69 -18.91 -7.30
CA HIS A 277 15.25 -18.51 -8.60
C HIS A 277 15.95 -17.16 -8.57
N THR A 278 15.49 -16.22 -7.76
CA THR A 278 16.07 -14.86 -7.67
C THR A 278 17.33 -14.81 -6.80
N SER A 279 17.48 -15.73 -5.84
CA SER A 279 18.68 -15.82 -4.98
C SER A 279 19.92 -16.37 -5.67
N GLU A 280 19.77 -16.97 -6.85
CA GLU A 280 20.89 -17.48 -7.67
C GLU A 280 21.46 -16.43 -8.65
N LEU A 281 20.91 -15.22 -8.73
CA LEU A 281 21.38 -14.10 -9.56
C LEU A 281 22.16 -13.05 -8.75
#